data_45535c9dedb96402b906d4c0b875b219
#
_entry.id   45535c9dedb96402b906d4c0b875b219
#
_cell.length_a   1.000
_cell.length_b   1.000
_cell.length_c   1.000
_cell.angle_alpha   90.00
_cell.angle_beta   90.00
_cell.angle_gamma   90.00
#
_symmetry.space_group_name_H-M   'P 1'
#
loop_
_entity.id
_entity.type
_entity.pdbx_description
1 polymer ?
#
loop_
_entity_poly.entity_id
_entity_poly.type
_entity_poly.pdbx_seq_one_letter_code
_entity_poly.pdbx_strand_id
1 'polypeptide(L)'
;MSEARPCQLSDQLSVRTYLTLETRRAKEERPLIEVNEGWRNTAREYGFTEHEVAKILREPRRALTPEREAKVIDAAVTQAIKSLTSQQAHFRRSDLIRDVCVATVTDGIPPERIHRRIEAVLQADCFVDLGRGDRFTTKEIFYEVEQKALEAAGRLGERAAHVVRDRTINKEIAREPRLNEGQKAAIQTVCRGPDLTLIQGAPGTGKSTLLDVVRRAVETDGGHVIGLTSSNRAARELEKNSGVESYTVHRFLYEQERTIADTAKHHAKMVVRAAFGLPTWKPPKQGINRHTTLIIDECSMVDNDLLARVLAHAEKAG
;
A
#
# COMPACT_ATOMS: atom_id res chain seq x y z
N MET A 1 -5.21 -2.94 -45.32
CA MET A 1 -4.91 -1.68 -44.61
C MET A 1 -5.86 -1.59 -43.46
N SER A 2 -5.41 -2.01 -42.27
CA SER A 2 -6.18 -1.98 -41.02
C SER A 2 -5.64 -0.80 -40.19
N GLU A 3 -6.46 0.24 -40.08
CA GLU A 3 -6.15 1.39 -39.24
C GLU A 3 -6.11 1.00 -37.78
N ALA A 4 -4.91 0.99 -37.19
CA ALA A 4 -4.72 0.88 -35.78
C ALA A 4 -5.33 2.11 -35.09
N ARG A 5 -6.40 1.95 -34.32
CA ARG A 5 -6.96 2.98 -33.45
C ARG A 5 -5.89 3.43 -32.45
N PRO A 6 -5.69 4.74 -32.25
CA PRO A 6 -4.76 5.21 -31.23
C PRO A 6 -5.26 4.75 -29.87
N CYS A 7 -4.41 4.00 -29.16
CA CYS A 7 -4.62 3.62 -27.78
C CYS A 7 -4.77 4.91 -26.96
N GLN A 8 -5.94 5.11 -26.37
CA GLN A 8 -6.17 6.22 -25.46
C GLN A 8 -5.22 6.05 -24.27
N LEU A 9 -4.31 6.98 -24.12
CA LEU A 9 -3.42 7.18 -22.97
C LEU A 9 -4.26 7.53 -21.73
N SER A 10 -5.15 6.65 -21.31
CA SER A 10 -5.83 6.73 -20.04
C SER A 10 -5.07 5.87 -19.04
N ASP A 11 -4.51 6.56 -18.09
CA ASP A 11 -4.22 6.07 -16.75
C ASP A 11 -3.10 5.02 -16.58
N GLN A 12 -2.02 5.46 -15.96
CA GLN A 12 -1.15 4.69 -15.08
C GLN A 12 0.32 4.47 -15.48
N LEU A 13 0.76 4.79 -16.66
CA LEU A 13 2.20 4.88 -16.88
C LEU A 13 2.58 6.35 -16.94
N SER A 14 3.55 6.80 -16.14
CA SER A 14 4.11 8.14 -16.32
C SER A 14 4.63 8.25 -17.75
N VAL A 15 4.56 9.44 -18.34
CA VAL A 15 5.11 9.70 -19.70
C VAL A 15 6.53 9.14 -19.83
N ARG A 16 7.32 9.19 -18.77
CA ARG A 16 8.67 8.62 -18.68
C ARG A 16 8.65 7.09 -18.86
N THR A 17 7.74 6.37 -18.19
CA THR A 17 7.63 4.91 -18.30
C THR A 17 7.16 4.48 -19.69
N TYR A 18 6.20 5.22 -20.26
CA TYR A 18 5.72 4.98 -21.62
C TYR A 18 6.84 5.17 -22.65
N LEU A 19 7.55 6.30 -22.60
CA LEU A 19 8.69 6.56 -23.49
C LEU A 19 9.80 5.52 -23.32
N THR A 20 10.05 5.06 -22.07
CA THR A 20 11.05 4.01 -21.82
C THR A 20 10.66 2.68 -22.46
N LEU A 21 9.38 2.32 -22.45
CA LEU A 21 8.89 1.08 -23.06
C LEU A 21 8.89 1.17 -24.59
N GLU A 22 8.48 2.28 -25.16
CA GLU A 22 8.47 2.54 -26.61
C GLU A 22 9.88 2.58 -27.20
N THR A 23 10.82 3.18 -26.49
CA THR A 23 12.21 3.31 -26.96
C THR A 23 13.09 2.12 -26.61
N ARG A 24 12.59 1.18 -25.80
CA ARG A 24 13.35 0.00 -25.40
C ARG A 24 13.52 -0.96 -26.57
N ARG A 25 14.76 -1.08 -27.07
CA ARG A 25 15.11 -2.10 -28.06
C ARG A 25 14.84 -3.51 -27.48
N ALA A 26 14.39 -4.42 -28.34
CA ALA A 26 14.27 -5.83 -27.97
C ALA A 26 15.59 -6.33 -27.41
N LYS A 27 15.52 -7.21 -26.38
CA LYS A 27 16.71 -7.87 -25.84
C LYS A 27 17.26 -8.81 -26.92
N GLU A 28 18.42 -8.47 -27.46
CA GLU A 28 19.20 -9.36 -28.32
C GLU A 28 20.14 -10.17 -27.42
N GLU A 29 20.11 -11.47 -27.56
CA GLU A 29 21.12 -12.35 -26.94
C GLU A 29 22.44 -12.18 -27.72
N ARG A 30 23.38 -11.47 -27.10
CA ARG A 30 24.74 -11.28 -27.64
C ARG A 30 25.75 -11.98 -26.75
N PRO A 31 26.80 -12.55 -27.33
CA PRO A 31 27.92 -13.08 -26.55
C PRO A 31 28.49 -11.98 -25.62
N LEU A 32 28.86 -12.38 -24.40
CA LEU A 32 29.35 -11.43 -23.36
C LEU A 32 30.59 -10.65 -23.83
N ILE A 33 31.39 -11.25 -24.71
CA ILE A 33 32.57 -10.61 -25.33
C ILE A 33 32.15 -9.40 -26.17
N GLU A 34 31.16 -9.58 -27.06
CA GLU A 34 30.67 -8.48 -27.92
C GLU A 34 30.02 -7.35 -27.11
N VAL A 35 29.30 -7.70 -26.07
CA VAL A 35 28.68 -6.72 -25.16
C VAL A 35 29.77 -5.91 -24.45
N ASN A 36 30.81 -6.56 -23.94
CA ASN A 36 31.94 -5.92 -23.27
C ASN A 36 32.75 -5.02 -24.23
N GLU A 37 32.95 -5.46 -25.46
CA GLU A 37 33.60 -4.64 -26.47
C GLU A 37 32.77 -3.40 -26.84
N GLY A 38 31.46 -3.58 -27.00
CA GLY A 38 30.52 -2.48 -27.22
C GLY A 38 30.57 -1.44 -26.08
N TRP A 39 30.57 -1.88 -24.82
CA TRP A 39 30.70 -0.99 -23.67
C TRP A 39 32.03 -0.29 -23.61
N ARG A 40 33.14 -0.96 -23.92
CA ARG A 40 34.48 -0.35 -23.97
C ARG A 40 34.58 0.72 -25.07
N ASN A 41 33.98 0.46 -26.23
CA ASN A 41 33.95 1.41 -27.32
C ASN A 41 33.13 2.65 -26.96
N THR A 42 31.94 2.46 -26.43
CA THR A 42 31.11 3.56 -25.93
C THR A 42 31.84 4.35 -24.83
N ALA A 43 32.46 3.68 -23.89
CA ALA A 43 33.26 4.37 -22.84
C ALA A 43 34.35 5.24 -23.42
N ARG A 44 35.07 4.76 -24.45
CA ARG A 44 36.13 5.52 -25.13
C ARG A 44 35.56 6.75 -25.87
N GLU A 45 34.40 6.64 -26.50
CA GLU A 45 33.72 7.77 -27.14
C GLU A 45 33.38 8.90 -26.14
N TYR A 46 33.10 8.56 -24.90
CA TYR A 46 32.86 9.50 -23.81
C TYR A 46 34.12 9.89 -23.01
N GLY A 47 35.33 9.55 -23.51
CA GLY A 47 36.60 9.90 -22.89
C GLY A 47 37.04 8.99 -21.75
N PHE A 48 36.29 7.93 -21.42
CA PHE A 48 36.69 6.91 -20.44
C PHE A 48 37.60 5.87 -21.07
N THR A 49 38.85 6.23 -21.26
CA THR A 49 39.89 5.29 -21.71
C THR A 49 40.36 4.39 -20.57
N GLU A 50 41.04 3.27 -20.88
CA GLU A 50 41.61 2.39 -19.86
C GLU A 50 42.58 3.14 -18.93
N HIS A 51 43.28 4.16 -19.44
CA HIS A 51 44.16 5.02 -18.68
C HIS A 51 43.38 5.87 -17.65
N GLU A 52 42.26 6.49 -18.05
CA GLU A 52 41.40 7.27 -17.14
C GLU A 52 40.76 6.40 -16.08
N VAL A 53 40.29 5.21 -16.46
CA VAL A 53 39.75 4.25 -15.50
C VAL A 53 40.83 3.82 -14.51
N ALA A 54 42.04 3.51 -14.95
CA ALA A 54 43.16 3.15 -14.08
C ALA A 54 43.58 4.31 -13.17
N LYS A 55 43.48 5.54 -13.63
CA LYS A 55 43.73 6.75 -12.81
C LYS A 55 42.68 6.88 -11.71
N ILE A 56 41.40 6.78 -12.04
CA ILE A 56 40.28 6.79 -11.06
C ILE A 56 40.45 5.69 -10.01
N LEU A 57 40.82 4.49 -10.42
CA LEU A 57 41.04 3.35 -9.51
C LEU A 57 42.29 3.52 -8.61
N ARG A 58 43.28 4.32 -9.02
CA ARG A 58 44.49 4.61 -8.25
C ARG A 58 44.33 5.82 -7.32
N GLU A 59 43.30 6.67 -7.54
CA GLU A 59 43.03 7.76 -6.62
C GLU A 59 42.67 7.19 -5.23
N PRO A 60 43.39 7.53 -4.16
CA PRO A 60 43.07 7.05 -2.85
C PRO A 60 41.69 7.58 -2.47
N ARG A 61 40.70 6.71 -2.34
CA ARG A 61 39.41 7.09 -1.76
C ARG A 61 39.69 7.68 -0.39
N ARG A 62 39.18 8.90 -0.14
CA ARG A 62 39.31 9.55 1.15
C ARG A 62 38.59 8.67 2.17
N ALA A 63 39.36 7.90 2.95
CA ALA A 63 38.79 7.00 3.96
C ALA A 63 37.99 7.84 4.95
N LEU A 64 36.75 7.43 5.18
CA LEU A 64 35.92 8.02 6.21
C LEU A 64 36.55 7.73 7.58
N THR A 65 36.46 8.68 8.53
CA THR A 65 36.80 8.36 9.93
C THR A 65 35.79 7.33 10.46
N PRO A 66 36.17 6.48 11.43
CA PRO A 66 35.26 5.47 11.98
C PRO A 66 33.92 6.04 12.49
N GLU A 67 33.97 7.24 13.10
CA GLU A 67 32.76 7.92 13.59
C GLU A 67 31.85 8.39 12.46
N ARG A 68 32.44 8.88 11.37
CA ARG A 68 31.68 9.32 10.19
C ARG A 68 31.11 8.14 9.43
N GLU A 69 31.87 7.05 9.32
CA GLU A 69 31.41 5.79 8.74
C GLU A 69 30.20 5.22 9.51
N ALA A 70 30.28 5.18 10.84
CA ALA A 70 29.18 4.71 11.68
C ALA A 70 27.91 5.58 11.46
N LYS A 71 28.04 6.90 11.42
CA LYS A 71 26.90 7.81 11.15
C LYS A 71 26.27 7.60 9.77
N VAL A 72 27.09 7.36 8.75
CA VAL A 72 26.59 7.07 7.39
C VAL A 72 25.81 5.76 7.38
N ILE A 73 26.35 4.70 8.00
CA ILE A 73 25.66 3.41 8.09
C ILE A 73 24.37 3.56 8.89
N ASP A 74 24.37 4.23 10.04
CA ASP A 74 23.19 4.40 10.90
C ASP A 74 22.08 5.17 10.19
N ALA A 75 22.42 6.22 9.44
CA ALA A 75 21.45 6.95 8.63
C ALA A 75 20.85 6.07 7.52
N ALA A 76 21.69 5.28 6.83
CA ALA A 76 21.26 4.35 5.81
C ALA A 76 20.37 3.24 6.39
N VAL A 77 20.70 2.68 7.56
CA VAL A 77 19.90 1.70 8.28
C VAL A 77 18.53 2.27 8.63
N THR A 78 18.48 3.45 9.21
CA THR A 78 17.22 4.12 9.57
C THR A 78 16.32 4.31 8.34
N GLN A 79 16.89 4.78 7.25
CA GLN A 79 16.14 4.99 6.01
C GLN A 79 15.68 3.67 5.38
N ALA A 80 16.53 2.64 5.38
CA ALA A 80 16.20 1.31 4.86
C ALA A 80 15.06 0.66 5.66
N ILE A 81 15.12 0.71 7.01
CA ILE A 81 14.06 0.18 7.87
C ILE A 81 12.74 0.90 7.57
N LYS A 82 12.75 2.23 7.53
CA LYS A 82 11.55 3.02 7.20
C LYS A 82 10.96 2.64 5.83
N SER A 83 11.80 2.40 4.84
CA SER A 83 11.37 1.97 3.50
C SER A 83 10.80 0.54 3.52
N LEU A 84 11.49 -0.39 4.16
CA LEU A 84 11.09 -1.80 4.23
C LEU A 84 9.81 -2.00 5.05
N THR A 85 9.62 -1.18 6.10
CA THR A 85 8.43 -1.26 6.97
C THR A 85 7.27 -0.39 6.51
N SER A 86 7.41 0.38 5.43
CA SER A 86 6.32 1.21 4.89
C SER A 86 5.13 0.43 4.35
N GLN A 87 5.36 -0.81 3.90
CA GLN A 87 4.32 -1.67 3.32
C GLN A 87 4.20 -3.04 3.99
N GLN A 88 5.11 -3.38 4.88
CA GLN A 88 5.15 -4.67 5.57
C GLN A 88 5.51 -4.45 7.04
N ALA A 89 4.84 -5.15 7.94
CA ALA A 89 5.12 -5.05 9.37
C ALA A 89 6.49 -5.65 9.78
N HIS A 90 7.17 -6.32 8.86
CA HIS A 90 8.45 -6.98 9.13
C HIS A 90 9.35 -6.94 7.90
N PHE A 91 10.66 -7.10 8.11
CA PHE A 91 11.67 -7.17 7.04
C PHE A 91 12.62 -8.34 7.29
N ARG A 92 13.32 -8.78 6.24
CA ARG A 92 14.39 -9.76 6.37
C ARG A 92 15.72 -9.05 6.58
N ARG A 93 16.62 -9.66 7.35
CA ARG A 93 18.01 -9.18 7.52
C ARG A 93 18.70 -8.98 6.17
N SER A 94 18.52 -9.94 5.25
CA SER A 94 19.09 -9.87 3.89
C SER A 94 18.64 -8.63 3.11
N ASP A 95 17.37 -8.25 3.23
CA ASP A 95 16.84 -7.06 2.55
C ASP A 95 17.42 -5.79 3.16
N LEU A 96 17.54 -5.73 4.49
CA LEU A 96 18.18 -4.61 5.18
C LEU A 96 19.64 -4.46 4.76
N ILE A 97 20.41 -5.55 4.75
CA ILE A 97 21.82 -5.54 4.31
C ILE A 97 21.91 -5.03 2.87
N ARG A 98 21.10 -5.57 1.96
CA ARG A 98 21.07 -5.14 0.56
C ARG A 98 20.82 -3.64 0.43
N ASP A 99 19.78 -3.13 1.07
CA ASP A 99 19.35 -1.75 0.91
C ASP A 99 20.37 -0.77 1.52
N VAL A 100 20.98 -1.13 2.67
CA VAL A 100 22.08 -0.35 3.27
C VAL A 100 23.32 -0.38 2.39
N CYS A 101 23.72 -1.54 1.84
CA CYS A 101 24.86 -1.61 0.92
C CYS A 101 24.64 -0.75 -0.33
N VAL A 102 23.42 -0.76 -0.90
CA VAL A 102 23.06 0.09 -2.05
C VAL A 102 23.15 1.56 -1.68
N ALA A 103 22.62 1.94 -0.52
CA ALA A 103 22.64 3.33 -0.06
C ALA A 103 24.04 3.87 0.21
N THR A 104 24.97 3.01 0.62
CA THR A 104 26.34 3.40 1.01
C THR A 104 27.41 3.06 -0.05
N VAL A 105 27.01 2.62 -1.24
CA VAL A 105 27.93 2.18 -2.29
C VAL A 105 28.94 3.25 -2.71
N THR A 106 28.53 4.52 -2.70
CA THR A 106 29.38 5.66 -3.08
C THR A 106 30.36 6.07 -1.98
N ASP A 107 30.09 5.66 -0.74
CA ASP A 107 30.93 6.03 0.42
C ASP A 107 32.16 5.13 0.56
N GLY A 108 32.22 4.03 -0.20
CA GLY A 108 33.36 3.10 -0.21
C GLY A 108 33.53 2.32 1.08
N ILE A 109 32.46 2.11 1.83
CA ILE A 109 32.48 1.36 3.09
C ILE A 109 32.51 -0.14 2.78
N PRO A 110 33.47 -0.92 3.36
CA PRO A 110 33.52 -2.37 3.15
C PRO A 110 32.26 -3.08 3.63
N PRO A 111 31.72 -4.04 2.85
CA PRO A 111 30.48 -4.77 3.20
C PRO A 111 30.54 -5.44 4.58
N GLU A 112 31.70 -5.92 4.99
CA GLU A 112 31.91 -6.59 6.29
C GLU A 112 31.69 -5.61 7.47
N ARG A 113 32.00 -4.32 7.30
CA ARG A 113 31.74 -3.29 8.31
C ARG A 113 30.26 -2.95 8.37
N ILE A 114 29.60 -2.86 7.21
CA ILE A 114 28.16 -2.66 7.12
C ILE A 114 27.44 -3.81 7.81
N HIS A 115 27.79 -5.05 7.49
CA HIS A 115 27.20 -6.24 8.09
C HIS A 115 27.36 -6.24 9.61
N ARG A 116 28.58 -6.02 10.11
CA ARG A 116 28.85 -5.96 11.56
C ARG A 116 28.00 -4.89 12.26
N ARG A 117 27.85 -3.73 11.61
CA ARG A 117 27.05 -2.63 12.20
C ARG A 117 25.56 -2.97 12.22
N ILE A 118 25.04 -3.58 11.15
CA ILE A 118 23.65 -4.03 11.09
C ILE A 118 23.37 -5.09 12.17
N GLU A 119 24.28 -6.07 12.37
CA GLU A 119 24.13 -7.05 13.45
C GLU A 119 24.05 -6.36 14.81
N ALA A 120 24.92 -5.39 15.07
CA ALA A 120 24.88 -4.63 16.33
C ALA A 120 23.58 -3.83 16.49
N VAL A 121 23.02 -3.27 15.41
CA VAL A 121 21.77 -2.53 15.43
C VAL A 121 20.60 -3.49 15.68
N LEU A 122 20.55 -4.65 15.04
CA LEU A 122 19.47 -5.64 15.22
C LEU A 122 19.45 -6.27 16.61
N GLN A 123 20.58 -6.22 17.33
CA GLN A 123 20.67 -6.62 18.75
C GLN A 123 20.14 -5.56 19.72
N ALA A 124 19.85 -4.35 19.22
CA ALA A 124 19.34 -3.29 20.08
C ALA A 124 17.88 -3.59 20.52
N ASP A 125 17.53 -3.12 21.71
CA ASP A 125 16.23 -3.37 22.36
C ASP A 125 15.02 -2.84 21.55
N CYS A 126 15.23 -2.01 20.52
CA CYS A 126 14.16 -1.50 19.67
C CYS A 126 13.68 -2.47 18.58
N PHE A 127 14.30 -3.65 18.45
CA PHE A 127 13.91 -4.66 17.48
C PHE A 127 13.36 -5.92 18.15
N VAL A 128 12.47 -6.61 17.43
CA VAL A 128 11.91 -7.91 17.79
C VAL A 128 12.30 -8.91 16.72
N ASP A 129 13.00 -9.97 17.10
CA ASP A 129 13.27 -11.12 16.23
C ASP A 129 12.02 -12.02 16.21
N LEU A 130 11.44 -12.21 15.03
CA LEU A 130 10.25 -13.03 14.84
C LEU A 130 10.57 -14.51 14.66
N GLY A 131 11.84 -14.92 14.67
CA GLY A 131 12.30 -16.31 14.65
C GLY A 131 11.95 -17.13 13.40
N ARG A 132 11.27 -16.52 12.42
CA ARG A 132 10.82 -17.20 11.19
C ARG A 132 11.64 -16.77 9.98
N GLY A 133 12.81 -17.40 9.80
CA GLY A 133 13.63 -17.19 8.61
C GLY A 133 14.27 -15.81 8.55
N ASP A 134 14.86 -15.38 9.65
CA ASP A 134 15.67 -14.19 9.71
C ASP A 134 14.84 -12.89 9.52
N ARG A 135 13.67 -12.83 10.15
CA ARG A 135 12.74 -11.71 10.08
C ARG A 135 12.73 -10.88 11.35
N PHE A 136 12.72 -9.59 11.16
CA PHE A 136 12.72 -8.60 12.23
C PHE A 136 11.57 -7.61 12.05
N THR A 137 11.10 -7.06 13.17
CA THR A 137 10.22 -5.89 13.21
C THR A 137 10.72 -4.90 14.25
N THR A 138 10.21 -3.67 14.22
CA THR A 138 10.49 -2.71 15.29
C THR A 138 9.47 -2.89 16.44
N LYS A 139 9.88 -2.60 17.68
CA LYS A 139 8.96 -2.60 18.82
C LYS A 139 7.80 -1.62 18.61
N GLU A 140 8.04 -0.48 17.97
CA GLU A 140 7.01 0.49 17.63
C GLU A 140 5.90 -0.15 16.78
N ILE A 141 6.27 -0.84 15.68
CA ILE A 141 5.29 -1.52 14.83
C ILE A 141 4.58 -2.62 15.59
N PHE A 142 5.32 -3.47 16.29
CA PHE A 142 4.78 -4.64 16.97
C PHE A 142 3.84 -4.27 18.14
N TYR A 143 4.26 -3.35 18.99
CA TYR A 143 3.48 -2.99 20.20
C TYR A 143 2.55 -1.80 20.00
N GLU A 144 2.89 -0.84 19.15
CA GLU A 144 2.08 0.36 18.98
C GLU A 144 1.09 0.28 17.82
N VAL A 145 1.47 -0.33 16.71
CA VAL A 145 0.59 -0.40 15.54
C VAL A 145 -0.25 -1.68 15.56
N GLU A 146 0.38 -2.86 15.63
CA GLU A 146 -0.34 -4.14 15.56
C GLU A 146 -1.16 -4.41 16.81
N GLN A 147 -0.60 -4.16 17.99
CA GLN A 147 -1.32 -4.37 19.24
C GLN A 147 -2.56 -3.48 19.33
N LYS A 148 -2.43 -2.19 19.00
CA LYS A 148 -3.58 -1.27 18.98
C LYS A 148 -4.64 -1.67 17.95
N ALA A 149 -4.21 -2.13 16.78
CA ALA A 149 -5.13 -2.64 15.76
C ALA A 149 -5.88 -3.88 16.23
N LEU A 150 -5.18 -4.83 16.86
CA LEU A 150 -5.79 -6.06 17.42
C LEU A 150 -6.75 -5.76 18.57
N GLU A 151 -6.38 -4.84 19.46
CA GLU A 151 -7.26 -4.42 20.56
C GLU A 151 -8.53 -3.73 20.04
N ALA A 152 -8.41 -2.81 19.07
CA ALA A 152 -9.56 -2.17 18.42
C ALA A 152 -10.44 -3.20 17.71
N ALA A 153 -9.83 -4.13 16.97
CA ALA A 153 -10.52 -5.22 16.30
C ALA A 153 -11.25 -6.14 17.30
N GLY A 154 -10.61 -6.46 18.43
CA GLY A 154 -11.21 -7.24 19.52
C GLY A 154 -12.47 -6.55 20.08
N ARG A 155 -12.35 -5.26 20.44
CA ARG A 155 -13.48 -4.48 20.97
C ARG A 155 -14.63 -4.37 19.96
N LEU A 156 -14.34 -4.15 18.69
CA LEU A 156 -15.34 -4.13 17.62
C LEU A 156 -15.96 -5.52 17.39
N GLY A 157 -15.17 -6.59 17.55
CA GLY A 157 -15.63 -7.97 17.42
C GLY A 157 -16.55 -8.44 18.54
N GLU A 158 -16.50 -7.82 19.72
CA GLU A 158 -17.37 -8.11 20.86
C GLU A 158 -18.63 -7.23 20.91
N ARG A 159 -18.65 -6.13 20.17
CA ARG A 159 -19.75 -5.17 20.15
C ARG A 159 -20.67 -5.44 18.96
N ALA A 160 -21.98 -5.29 19.15
CA ALA A 160 -22.99 -5.35 18.10
C ALA A 160 -23.93 -4.13 18.22
N ALA A 161 -23.45 -2.97 17.81
CA ALA A 161 -24.18 -1.71 17.92
C ALA A 161 -25.14 -1.46 16.75
N HIS A 162 -24.82 -1.98 15.58
CA HIS A 162 -25.63 -1.79 14.38
C HIS A 162 -26.11 -3.14 13.81
N VAL A 163 -27.38 -3.41 14.01
CA VAL A 163 -28.03 -4.63 13.52
C VAL A 163 -29.11 -4.26 12.53
N VAL A 164 -29.00 -4.79 11.30
CA VAL A 164 -30.03 -4.65 10.25
C VAL A 164 -31.24 -5.54 10.61
N ARG A 165 -32.45 -5.03 10.43
CA ARG A 165 -33.68 -5.77 10.74
C ARG A 165 -33.81 -7.05 9.92
N ASP A 166 -34.14 -8.14 10.56
CA ASP A 166 -34.30 -9.47 9.94
C ASP A 166 -35.20 -9.48 8.72
N ARG A 167 -36.29 -8.74 8.78
CA ARG A 167 -37.21 -8.62 7.64
C ARG A 167 -36.51 -8.03 6.40
N THR A 168 -35.63 -7.05 6.61
CA THR A 168 -34.87 -6.42 5.54
C THR A 168 -33.84 -7.41 4.97
N ILE A 169 -33.09 -8.08 5.84
CA ILE A 169 -32.09 -9.08 5.43
C ILE A 169 -32.75 -10.19 4.58
N ASN A 170 -33.85 -10.80 5.09
CA ASN A 170 -34.52 -11.88 4.41
C ASN A 170 -35.13 -11.45 3.07
N LYS A 171 -35.64 -10.20 2.99
CA LYS A 171 -36.16 -9.64 1.75
C LYS A 171 -35.05 -9.47 0.70
N GLU A 172 -33.90 -8.95 1.08
CA GLU A 172 -32.77 -8.74 0.14
C GLU A 172 -32.13 -10.07 -0.29
N ILE A 173 -32.02 -11.06 0.61
CA ILE A 173 -31.58 -12.41 0.27
C ILE A 173 -32.56 -13.07 -0.73
N ALA A 174 -33.87 -12.93 -0.52
CA ALA A 174 -34.88 -13.51 -1.42
C ALA A 174 -34.88 -12.92 -2.84
N ARG A 175 -34.38 -11.70 -3.01
CA ARG A 175 -34.19 -11.05 -4.31
C ARG A 175 -33.05 -11.63 -5.13
N GLU A 176 -32.15 -12.40 -4.50
CA GLU A 176 -30.98 -12.99 -5.16
C GLU A 176 -30.98 -14.51 -5.03
N PRO A 177 -31.79 -15.22 -5.85
CA PRO A 177 -31.98 -16.66 -5.72
C PRO A 177 -30.74 -17.51 -6.03
N ARG A 178 -29.71 -16.91 -6.59
CA ARG A 178 -28.43 -17.58 -6.92
C ARG A 178 -27.46 -17.68 -5.73
N LEU A 179 -27.81 -17.09 -4.59
CA LEU A 179 -26.98 -17.19 -3.38
C LEU A 179 -26.99 -18.63 -2.87
N ASN A 180 -25.78 -19.15 -2.63
CA ASN A 180 -25.61 -20.41 -1.91
C ASN A 180 -25.77 -20.22 -0.39
N GLU A 181 -25.92 -21.32 0.35
CA GLU A 181 -26.16 -21.27 1.80
C GLU A 181 -24.99 -20.58 2.56
N GLY A 182 -23.75 -20.77 2.13
CA GLY A 182 -22.59 -20.09 2.73
C GLY A 182 -22.64 -18.56 2.55
N GLN A 183 -23.04 -18.08 1.37
CA GLN A 183 -23.23 -16.66 1.11
C GLN A 183 -24.40 -16.08 1.92
N LYS A 184 -25.52 -16.80 2.03
CA LYS A 184 -26.64 -16.38 2.87
C LYS A 184 -26.25 -16.28 4.33
N ALA A 185 -25.53 -17.27 4.86
CA ALA A 185 -25.00 -17.26 6.21
C ALA A 185 -24.05 -16.08 6.43
N ALA A 186 -23.14 -15.81 5.49
CA ALA A 186 -22.22 -14.67 5.57
C ALA A 186 -22.97 -13.33 5.59
N ILE A 187 -23.98 -13.13 4.73
CA ILE A 187 -24.83 -11.92 4.74
C ILE A 187 -25.52 -11.76 6.11
N GLN A 188 -26.07 -12.82 6.65
CA GLN A 188 -26.72 -12.80 7.96
C GLN A 188 -25.72 -12.44 9.07
N THR A 189 -24.52 -13.02 9.04
CA THR A 189 -23.46 -12.71 10.00
C THR A 189 -23.04 -11.24 9.94
N VAL A 190 -22.83 -10.68 8.75
CA VAL A 190 -22.47 -9.27 8.58
C VAL A 190 -23.56 -8.33 9.08
N CYS A 191 -24.83 -8.65 8.76
CA CYS A 191 -25.95 -7.77 9.08
C CYS A 191 -26.49 -7.88 10.51
N ARG A 192 -26.21 -8.98 11.21
CA ARG A 192 -26.69 -9.26 12.59
C ARG A 192 -25.57 -9.37 13.60
N GLY A 193 -24.35 -9.56 13.12
CA GLY A 193 -23.21 -9.93 13.92
C GLY A 193 -22.53 -8.74 14.58
N PRO A 194 -21.29 -8.98 15.05
CA PRO A 194 -20.50 -7.94 15.67
C PRO A 194 -20.14 -6.82 14.68
N ASP A 195 -19.75 -5.67 15.22
CA ASP A 195 -19.37 -4.49 14.45
C ASP A 195 -18.13 -4.75 13.55
N LEU A 196 -17.33 -5.75 13.85
CA LEU A 196 -16.28 -6.27 12.96
C LEU A 196 -16.57 -7.71 12.56
N THR A 197 -16.72 -7.93 11.25
CA THR A 197 -16.87 -9.25 10.66
C THR A 197 -15.81 -9.51 9.60
N LEU A 198 -15.15 -10.67 9.66
CA LEU A 198 -14.16 -11.09 8.68
C LEU A 198 -14.80 -12.10 7.71
N ILE A 199 -14.73 -11.80 6.40
CA ILE A 199 -15.21 -12.68 5.35
C ILE A 199 -14.01 -13.21 4.56
N GLN A 200 -13.82 -14.52 4.57
CA GLN A 200 -12.82 -15.18 3.74
C GLN A 200 -13.50 -15.93 2.61
N GLY A 201 -13.05 -15.71 1.38
CA GLY A 201 -13.58 -16.42 0.20
C GLY A 201 -12.55 -16.47 -0.92
N ALA A 202 -12.48 -17.62 -1.61
CA ALA A 202 -11.61 -17.79 -2.77
C ALA A 202 -12.01 -16.84 -3.92
N PRO A 203 -11.14 -16.59 -4.90
CA PRO A 203 -11.50 -15.87 -6.12
C PRO A 203 -12.69 -16.55 -6.83
N GLY A 204 -13.63 -15.77 -7.36
CA GLY A 204 -14.79 -16.30 -8.07
C GLY A 204 -15.92 -16.86 -7.19
N THR A 205 -15.84 -16.77 -5.87
CA THR A 205 -16.90 -17.27 -4.96
C THR A 205 -18.11 -16.34 -4.82
N GLY A 206 -18.20 -15.29 -5.65
CA GLY A 206 -19.34 -14.36 -5.63
C GLY A 206 -19.32 -13.35 -4.49
N LYS A 207 -18.14 -12.98 -3.99
CA LYS A 207 -18.00 -11.92 -2.97
C LYS A 207 -18.70 -10.62 -3.35
N SER A 208 -18.58 -10.18 -4.61
CA SER A 208 -19.21 -8.93 -5.08
C SER A 208 -20.74 -8.99 -5.00
N THR A 209 -21.34 -10.14 -5.34
CA THR A 209 -22.78 -10.35 -5.20
C THR A 209 -23.23 -10.31 -3.73
N LEU A 210 -22.44 -10.95 -2.85
CA LEU A 210 -22.68 -10.90 -1.41
C LEU A 210 -22.63 -9.45 -0.90
N LEU A 211 -21.60 -8.69 -1.30
CA LEU A 211 -21.42 -7.28 -0.89
C LEU A 211 -22.56 -6.38 -1.41
N ASP A 212 -23.07 -6.61 -2.62
CA ASP A 212 -24.25 -5.89 -3.14
C ASP A 212 -25.50 -6.16 -2.29
N VAL A 213 -25.73 -7.41 -1.88
CA VAL A 213 -26.87 -7.75 -1.00
C VAL A 213 -26.71 -7.09 0.38
N VAL A 214 -25.51 -7.13 0.96
CA VAL A 214 -25.21 -6.45 2.24
C VAL A 214 -25.46 -4.95 2.10
N ARG A 215 -24.96 -4.31 1.03
CA ARG A 215 -25.19 -2.88 0.77
C ARG A 215 -26.68 -2.57 0.74
N ARG A 216 -27.45 -3.28 -0.07
CA ARG A 216 -28.90 -3.07 -0.19
C ARG A 216 -29.63 -3.27 1.14
N ALA A 217 -29.22 -4.26 1.92
CA ALA A 217 -29.81 -4.49 3.24
C ALA A 217 -29.54 -3.35 4.21
N VAL A 218 -28.29 -2.89 4.30
CA VAL A 218 -27.89 -1.76 5.16
C VAL A 218 -28.57 -0.46 4.72
N GLU A 219 -28.56 -0.14 3.41
CA GLU A 219 -29.16 1.09 2.87
C GLU A 219 -30.69 1.10 3.02
N THR A 220 -31.34 -0.05 2.83
CA THR A 220 -32.79 -0.18 3.03
C THR A 220 -33.19 0.02 4.50
N ASP A 221 -32.27 -0.29 5.42
CA ASP A 221 -32.45 -0.09 6.85
C ASP A 221 -32.04 1.32 7.34
N GLY A 222 -31.64 2.19 6.41
CA GLY A 222 -31.28 3.60 6.68
C GLY A 222 -29.79 3.82 6.98
N GLY A 223 -28.95 2.81 6.79
CA GLY A 223 -27.51 2.93 6.91
C GLY A 223 -26.83 3.40 5.60
N HIS A 224 -25.52 3.50 5.65
CA HIS A 224 -24.68 3.85 4.50
C HIS A 224 -23.48 2.91 4.41
N VAL A 225 -23.07 2.54 3.19
CA VAL A 225 -21.97 1.61 2.98
C VAL A 225 -20.86 2.29 2.20
N ILE A 226 -19.63 2.18 2.70
CA ILE A 226 -18.41 2.72 2.06
C ILE A 226 -17.41 1.59 1.85
N GLY A 227 -16.92 1.44 0.62
CA GLY A 227 -15.86 0.52 0.25
C GLY A 227 -14.48 1.16 0.38
N LEU A 228 -13.54 0.42 0.96
CA LEU A 228 -12.14 0.84 1.11
C LEU A 228 -11.22 -0.19 0.47
N THR A 229 -10.25 0.28 -0.30
CA THR A 229 -9.29 -0.57 -1.02
C THR A 229 -7.90 0.03 -1.01
N SER A 230 -6.88 -0.76 -1.37
CA SER A 230 -5.49 -0.32 -1.45
C SER A 230 -5.20 0.58 -2.66
N SER A 231 -6.02 0.53 -3.72
CA SER A 231 -5.75 1.27 -4.96
C SER A 231 -7.01 1.86 -5.61
N ASN A 232 -6.85 2.93 -6.40
CA ASN A 232 -7.95 3.54 -7.15
C ASN A 232 -8.58 2.59 -8.19
N ARG A 233 -7.81 1.64 -8.71
CA ARG A 233 -8.31 0.63 -9.66
C ARG A 233 -9.24 -0.33 -8.94
N ALA A 234 -8.80 -0.88 -7.80
CA ALA A 234 -9.60 -1.77 -6.98
C ALA A 234 -10.87 -1.09 -6.47
N ALA A 235 -10.81 0.21 -6.09
CA ALA A 235 -11.99 0.96 -5.67
C ALA A 235 -13.04 1.05 -6.79
N ARG A 236 -12.65 1.39 -8.02
CA ARG A 236 -13.56 1.43 -9.17
C ARG A 236 -14.13 0.06 -9.51
N GLU A 237 -13.33 -1.00 -9.35
CA GLU A 237 -13.77 -2.38 -9.60
C GLU A 237 -14.76 -2.85 -8.54
N LEU A 238 -14.51 -2.58 -7.27
CA LEU A 238 -15.42 -2.85 -6.17
C LEU A 238 -16.77 -2.12 -6.39
N GLU A 239 -16.72 -0.82 -6.68
CA GLU A 239 -17.91 0.00 -6.96
C GLU A 239 -18.71 -0.54 -8.15
N LYS A 240 -18.04 -0.85 -9.27
CA LYS A 240 -18.68 -1.42 -10.47
C LYS A 240 -19.37 -2.76 -10.20
N ASN A 241 -18.73 -3.63 -9.41
CA ASN A 241 -19.16 -5.01 -9.22
C ASN A 241 -20.18 -5.21 -8.08
N SER A 242 -20.18 -4.30 -7.08
CA SER A 242 -21.04 -4.40 -5.89
C SER A 242 -21.96 -3.19 -5.69
N GLY A 243 -21.80 -2.14 -6.49
CA GLY A 243 -22.52 -0.89 -6.31
C GLY A 243 -22.14 -0.11 -5.04
N VAL A 244 -21.15 -0.55 -4.30
CA VAL A 244 -20.66 0.12 -3.07
C VAL A 244 -19.81 1.32 -3.44
N GLU A 245 -20.17 2.51 -3.00
CA GLU A 245 -19.35 3.72 -3.17
C GLU A 245 -17.97 3.51 -2.56
N SER A 246 -16.90 3.52 -3.38
CA SER A 246 -15.62 3.00 -2.97
C SER A 246 -14.47 4.01 -3.15
N TYR A 247 -13.53 3.99 -2.20
CA TYR A 247 -12.38 4.87 -2.12
C TYR A 247 -11.10 4.11 -1.75
N THR A 248 -9.94 4.73 -1.95
CA THR A 248 -8.72 4.21 -1.35
C THR A 248 -8.69 4.54 0.15
N VAL A 249 -8.07 3.64 0.95
CA VAL A 249 -7.86 3.84 2.39
C VAL A 249 -7.18 5.18 2.67
N HIS A 250 -6.14 5.54 1.91
CA HIS A 250 -5.45 6.84 2.04
C HIS A 250 -6.40 8.03 1.86
N ARG A 251 -7.26 7.97 0.85
CA ARG A 251 -8.21 9.03 0.57
C ARG A 251 -9.25 9.15 1.67
N PHE A 252 -9.76 8.03 2.14
CA PHE A 252 -10.70 7.98 3.26
C PHE A 252 -10.11 8.60 4.52
N LEU A 253 -8.92 8.17 4.96
CA LEU A 253 -8.25 8.71 6.13
C LEU A 253 -7.92 10.19 5.99
N TYR A 254 -7.44 10.63 4.82
CA TYR A 254 -7.21 12.05 4.55
C TYR A 254 -8.46 12.90 4.79
N GLU A 255 -9.64 12.43 4.39
CA GLU A 255 -10.90 13.15 4.60
C GLU A 255 -11.36 13.13 6.06
N GLN A 256 -11.14 12.01 6.78
CA GLN A 256 -11.52 11.90 8.20
C GLN A 256 -10.62 12.75 9.11
N GLU A 257 -9.35 12.88 8.76
CA GLU A 257 -8.33 13.54 9.58
C GLU A 257 -8.09 15.01 9.18
N ARG A 258 -8.75 15.47 8.14
CA ARG A 258 -8.57 16.82 7.59
C ARG A 258 -9.05 17.91 8.56
N THR A 259 -8.19 18.89 8.80
CA THR A 259 -8.54 20.06 9.61
C THR A 259 -9.46 21.04 8.86
N ILE A 260 -10.09 21.98 9.57
CA ILE A 260 -10.91 23.06 8.97
C ILE A 260 -10.08 23.88 7.98
N ALA A 261 -8.82 24.18 8.31
CA ALA A 261 -7.91 24.93 7.44
C ALA A 261 -7.58 24.17 6.14
N ASP A 262 -7.36 22.84 6.24
CA ASP A 262 -7.12 21.99 5.08
C ASP A 262 -8.36 21.88 4.20
N THR A 263 -9.54 21.86 4.83
CA THR A 263 -10.83 21.87 4.14
C THR A 263 -11.01 23.13 3.28
N ALA A 264 -10.70 24.30 3.81
CA ALA A 264 -10.77 25.56 3.06
C ALA A 264 -9.79 25.60 1.87
N LYS A 265 -8.53 25.16 2.08
CA LYS A 265 -7.52 25.05 1.01
C LYS A 265 -7.97 24.07 -0.08
N HIS A 266 -8.55 22.95 0.31
CA HIS A 266 -9.05 21.94 -0.62
C HIS A 266 -10.19 22.50 -1.48
N HIS A 267 -11.19 23.15 -0.89
CA HIS A 267 -12.29 23.77 -1.63
C HIS A 267 -11.80 24.81 -2.62
N ALA A 268 -10.87 25.70 -2.20
CA ALA A 268 -10.27 26.67 -3.11
C ALA A 268 -9.58 26.01 -4.32
N LYS A 269 -8.80 24.95 -4.07
CA LYS A 269 -8.16 24.16 -5.13
C LYS A 269 -9.17 23.50 -6.06
N MET A 270 -10.28 23.00 -5.54
CA MET A 270 -11.35 22.39 -6.33
C MET A 270 -12.07 23.38 -7.23
N VAL A 271 -12.35 24.59 -6.72
CA VAL A 271 -12.94 25.69 -7.52
C VAL A 271 -12.02 26.06 -8.68
N VAL A 272 -10.72 26.21 -8.41
CA VAL A 272 -9.73 26.50 -9.46
C VAL A 272 -9.70 25.36 -10.50
N ARG A 273 -9.67 24.10 -10.08
CA ARG A 273 -9.69 22.96 -11.02
C ARG A 273 -10.94 22.92 -11.87
N ALA A 274 -12.11 23.20 -11.27
CA ALA A 274 -13.39 23.29 -12.00
C ALA A 274 -13.39 24.40 -13.05
N ALA A 275 -12.82 25.56 -12.72
CA ALA A 275 -12.69 26.68 -13.65
C ALA A 275 -11.82 26.35 -14.88
N PHE A 276 -10.84 25.43 -14.73
CA PHE A 276 -9.99 24.95 -15.81
C PHE A 276 -10.48 23.65 -16.49
N GLY A 277 -11.73 23.20 -16.22
CA GLY A 277 -12.29 21.97 -16.80
C GLY A 277 -11.57 20.68 -16.38
N LEU A 278 -10.75 20.73 -15.33
CA LEU A 278 -10.04 19.57 -14.82
C LEU A 278 -10.97 18.71 -13.96
N PRO A 279 -10.78 17.37 -13.93
CA PRO A 279 -11.59 16.49 -13.11
C PRO A 279 -11.61 16.96 -11.65
N THR A 280 -12.80 17.22 -11.15
CA THR A 280 -13.03 17.56 -9.76
C THR A 280 -13.43 16.31 -9.00
N TRP A 281 -12.88 16.20 -7.82
CA TRP A 281 -13.21 15.09 -6.93
C TRP A 281 -14.35 15.50 -5.99
N LYS A 282 -15.34 14.62 -5.82
CA LYS A 282 -16.37 14.80 -4.80
C LYS A 282 -15.92 14.11 -3.51
N PRO A 283 -15.89 14.80 -2.36
CA PRO A 283 -15.65 14.16 -1.07
C PRO A 283 -16.80 13.17 -0.78
N PRO A 284 -16.57 12.14 0.07
CA PRO A 284 -17.66 11.34 0.59
C PRO A 284 -18.72 12.27 1.16
N LYS A 285 -20.00 12.03 0.82
CA LYS A 285 -21.10 12.95 1.13
C LYS A 285 -21.34 13.11 2.64
N GLN A 286 -20.86 12.19 3.47
CA GLN A 286 -21.03 12.19 4.92
C GLN A 286 -19.78 11.65 5.61
N GLY A 287 -19.41 12.23 6.76
CA GLY A 287 -18.48 11.60 7.69
C GLY A 287 -19.05 10.28 8.20
N ILE A 288 -18.16 9.38 8.62
CA ILE A 288 -18.61 8.12 9.20
C ILE A 288 -19.31 8.36 10.55
N ASN A 289 -20.36 7.58 10.79
CA ASN A 289 -21.13 7.58 12.01
C ASN A 289 -21.60 6.14 12.33
N ARG A 290 -22.30 5.95 13.42
CA ARG A 290 -22.81 4.65 13.87
C ARG A 290 -23.69 3.87 12.85
N HIS A 291 -24.18 4.53 11.80
CA HIS A 291 -24.97 3.92 10.73
C HIS A 291 -24.14 3.65 9.45
N THR A 292 -22.81 3.80 9.54
CA THR A 292 -21.92 3.59 8.41
C THR A 292 -21.26 2.23 8.50
N THR A 293 -21.43 1.40 7.48
CA THR A 293 -20.70 0.14 7.33
C THR A 293 -19.50 0.35 6.41
N LEU A 294 -18.30 0.05 6.92
CA LEU A 294 -17.07 0.07 6.13
C LEU A 294 -16.76 -1.33 5.60
N ILE A 295 -16.54 -1.45 4.31
CA ILE A 295 -16.10 -2.69 3.65
C ILE A 295 -14.64 -2.50 3.22
N ILE A 296 -13.72 -3.26 3.79
CA ILE A 296 -12.31 -3.25 3.39
C ILE A 296 -12.07 -4.47 2.51
N ASP A 297 -11.95 -4.26 1.20
CA ASP A 297 -11.64 -5.33 0.25
C ASP A 297 -10.12 -5.54 0.17
N GLU A 298 -9.72 -6.82 0.07
CA GLU A 298 -8.30 -7.22 0.07
C GLU A 298 -7.50 -6.60 1.23
N CYS A 299 -8.02 -6.66 2.45
CA CYS A 299 -7.42 -6.03 3.63
C CYS A 299 -5.96 -6.44 3.89
N SER A 300 -5.51 -7.61 3.41
CA SER A 300 -4.11 -8.06 3.46
C SER A 300 -3.13 -7.21 2.64
N MET A 301 -3.64 -6.39 1.72
CA MET A 301 -2.88 -5.45 0.89
C MET A 301 -2.84 -4.03 1.49
N VAL A 302 -3.54 -3.81 2.59
CA VAL A 302 -3.58 -2.53 3.31
C VAL A 302 -2.46 -2.53 4.34
N ASP A 303 -1.72 -1.43 4.41
CA ASP A 303 -0.68 -1.20 5.42
C ASP A 303 -1.26 -1.26 6.83
N ASN A 304 -0.52 -1.85 7.78
CA ASN A 304 -0.97 -2.04 9.16
C ASN A 304 -1.31 -0.73 9.88
N ASP A 305 -0.52 0.35 9.65
CA ASP A 305 -0.83 1.67 10.20
C ASP A 305 -2.16 2.21 9.65
N LEU A 306 -2.36 2.10 8.35
CA LEU A 306 -3.61 2.53 7.73
C LEU A 306 -4.81 1.74 8.24
N LEU A 307 -4.65 0.42 8.40
CA LEU A 307 -5.70 -0.45 8.94
C LEU A 307 -6.01 -0.08 10.40
N ALA A 308 -4.99 0.10 11.23
CA ALA A 308 -5.16 0.52 12.64
C ALA A 308 -5.93 1.85 12.75
N ARG A 309 -5.60 2.81 11.89
CA ARG A 309 -6.28 4.13 11.85
C ARG A 309 -7.74 4.00 11.38
N VAL A 310 -8.03 3.16 10.37
CA VAL A 310 -9.41 2.89 9.94
C VAL A 310 -10.21 2.27 11.07
N LEU A 311 -9.67 1.26 11.78
CA LEU A 311 -10.34 0.63 12.93
C LEU A 311 -10.58 1.63 14.06
N ALA A 312 -9.62 2.50 14.36
CA ALA A 312 -9.79 3.55 15.36
C ALA A 312 -10.89 4.56 14.99
N HIS A 313 -10.99 4.94 13.71
CA HIS A 313 -12.08 5.79 13.24
C HIS A 313 -13.43 5.08 13.31
N ALA A 314 -13.50 3.78 12.95
CA ALA A 314 -14.73 2.98 13.06
C ALA A 314 -15.19 2.86 14.51
N GLU A 315 -14.27 2.56 15.44
CA GLU A 315 -14.56 2.47 16.88
C GLU A 315 -15.09 3.78 17.44
N LYS A 316 -14.50 4.92 17.03
CA LYS A 316 -14.91 6.26 17.48
C LYS A 316 -16.28 6.68 16.92
N ALA A 317 -16.61 6.19 15.74
CA ALA A 317 -17.90 6.52 15.10
C ALA A 317 -19.11 5.82 15.73
N GLY A 318 -18.88 4.79 16.53
CA GLY A 318 -19.90 4.03 17.25
C GLY A 318 -20.27 2.78 16.58
#